data_5dca66c9d45b5089a056dc54ab13bd32
#
_entry.id   5dca66c9d45b5089a056dc54ab13bd32
#
_cell.length_a   1.000
_cell.length_b   1.000
_cell.length_c   1.000
_cell.angle_alpha   90.00
_cell.angle_beta   90.00
_cell.angle_gamma   90.00
#
_symmetry.space_group_name_H-M   'P 1'
#
loop_
_entity.id
_entity.type
_entity.pdbx_description
1 polymer ?
#
loop_
_entity_poly.entity_id
_entity_poly.type
_entity_poly.pdbx_seq_one_letter_code
_entity_poly.pdbx_strand_id
1 'polypeptide(L)'
;MNGKYYGRLEVRYHKKEAARLEHIKNKRKRSKTMVKGYKVFNPDWTCKGKQYTCPGTFEEDVNPSVCNVGMHFCKNAADCFRYYDFDPNNHVAEVIAHGTVAEGEDKCATNKLEIVREIPWAEVLEIVNTGKACTGRCNSGDWNSGDCNSGNWNSGNRNSGDWNSGDWNSGNWNSGNRNSGNRNSGDWNSGNRNSGDCNSGNRNSGDWNSGNRNSGDCNSGDWNKTSFSNGCFNTVSPKIYMFNKPTDWTFEQWFNCRARCLLNQIEDCPLEYVWFDTMTDEEKAAHPEAETTGGYLKERTTADNARKWWAGLSADDRNIIFSLPNFDAAIFKEITGIDVDAE
;
A
#
# COMPACT_ATOMS: atom_id res chain seq x y z
N MET A 1 16.17 72.38 8.56
CA MET A 1 16.58 70.98 8.56
C MET A 1 16.06 70.21 9.78
N ASN A 2 14.76 70.21 10.10
CA ASN A 2 14.26 69.51 11.32
C ASN A 2 13.03 68.60 11.10
N GLY A 3 12.66 68.27 9.86
CA GLY A 3 11.46 67.44 9.61
C GLY A 3 11.72 65.96 9.48
N LYS A 4 12.96 65.51 9.26
CA LYS A 4 13.27 64.04 9.02
C LYS A 4 13.57 63.23 10.28
N TYR A 5 13.79 63.86 11.42
CA TYR A 5 14.12 63.17 12.68
C TYR A 5 12.87 62.73 13.46
N TYR A 6 11.77 63.49 13.39
CA TYR A 6 10.52 63.14 14.07
C TYR A 6 9.82 61.93 13.44
N GLY A 7 9.78 61.82 12.13
CA GLY A 7 9.15 60.69 11.45
C GLY A 7 9.82 59.31 11.68
N ARG A 8 11.14 59.29 11.96
CA ARG A 8 11.85 58.04 12.30
C ARG A 8 11.60 57.54 13.72
N LEU A 9 11.33 58.43 14.66
CA LEU A 9 10.99 58.11 16.05
C LEU A 9 9.54 57.60 16.16
N GLU A 10 8.59 58.19 15.45
CA GLU A 10 7.20 57.73 15.39
C GLU A 10 7.08 56.35 14.76
N VAL A 11 7.75 56.08 13.64
CA VAL A 11 7.75 54.77 12.98
C VAL A 11 8.38 53.66 13.87
N ARG A 12 9.41 54.01 14.67
CA ARG A 12 9.99 53.09 15.66
C ARG A 12 9.08 52.82 16.86
N TYR A 13 8.34 53.87 17.30
CA TYR A 13 7.39 53.74 18.40
C TYR A 13 6.21 52.85 17.98
N HIS A 14 5.61 53.09 16.82
CA HIS A 14 4.51 52.28 16.30
C HIS A 14 4.92 50.83 16.02
N LYS A 15 6.14 50.55 15.55
CA LYS A 15 6.65 49.19 15.40
C LYS A 15 6.86 48.46 16.72
N LYS A 16 7.34 49.15 17.77
CA LYS A 16 7.46 48.60 19.12
C LYS A 16 6.12 48.34 19.79
N GLU A 17 5.14 49.24 19.59
CA GLU A 17 3.79 49.12 20.11
C GLU A 17 3.03 47.98 19.39
N ALA A 18 3.17 47.86 18.05
CA ALA A 18 2.63 46.73 17.28
C ALA A 18 3.21 45.40 17.73
N ALA A 19 4.54 45.31 17.92
CA ALA A 19 5.20 44.08 18.43
C ALA A 19 4.78 43.75 19.86
N ARG A 20 4.54 44.78 20.72
CA ARG A 20 4.04 44.61 22.07
C ARG A 20 2.58 44.13 22.09
N LEU A 21 1.74 44.69 21.23
CA LEU A 21 0.35 44.25 21.06
C LEU A 21 0.22 42.88 20.46
N GLU A 22 1.13 42.51 19.55
CA GLU A 22 1.21 41.17 18.99
C GLU A 22 1.72 40.14 20.02
N HIS A 23 2.70 40.55 20.86
CA HIS A 23 3.13 39.73 21.98
C HIS A 23 2.03 39.59 23.05
N ILE A 24 1.23 40.63 23.31
CA ILE A 24 0.06 40.56 24.22
C ILE A 24 -1.09 39.75 23.59
N LYS A 25 -1.33 39.85 22.27
CA LYS A 25 -2.27 38.96 21.54
C LYS A 25 -1.83 37.52 21.57
N ASN A 26 -0.55 37.24 21.36
CA ASN A 26 0.02 35.90 21.45
C ASN A 26 0.04 35.37 22.88
N LYS A 27 0.25 36.22 23.89
CA LYS A 27 0.07 35.89 25.29
C LYS A 27 -1.41 35.67 25.70
N ARG A 28 -2.37 36.38 25.11
CA ARG A 28 -3.81 36.18 25.32
C ARG A 28 -4.35 34.99 24.56
N LYS A 29 -3.80 34.62 23.40
CA LYS A 29 -4.05 33.32 22.72
C LYS A 29 -3.48 32.12 23.49
N ARG A 30 -2.53 32.33 24.42
CA ARG A 30 -2.07 31.36 25.43
C ARG A 30 -2.94 31.32 26.69
N SER A 31 -4.20 31.78 26.63
CA SER A 31 -5.19 31.62 27.67
C SER A 31 -5.43 30.11 27.87
N LYS A 32 -5.23 29.63 29.09
CA LYS A 32 -5.47 28.28 29.63
C LYS A 32 -6.76 27.65 29.07
N THR A 33 -6.77 27.25 27.84
CA THR A 33 -7.83 26.36 27.32
C THR A 33 -7.46 24.97 27.75
N MET A 34 -8.21 24.44 28.73
CA MET A 34 -8.10 23.03 29.09
C MET A 34 -8.44 22.21 27.85
N VAL A 35 -7.48 21.44 27.33
CA VAL A 35 -7.69 20.58 26.20
C VAL A 35 -7.86 19.16 26.72
N LYS A 36 -9.05 18.60 26.51
CA LYS A 36 -9.35 17.20 26.80
C LYS A 36 -8.87 16.29 25.71
N GLY A 37 -8.52 15.07 26.07
CA GLY A 37 -8.11 14.06 25.13
C GLY A 37 -7.88 12.70 25.78
N TYR A 38 -7.14 11.88 25.09
CA TYR A 38 -6.86 10.49 25.44
C TYR A 38 -5.37 10.20 25.36
N LYS A 39 -4.92 9.29 26.19
CA LYS A 39 -3.54 8.82 26.17
C LYS A 39 -3.49 7.33 26.47
N VAL A 40 -2.61 6.62 25.78
CA VAL A 40 -2.32 5.20 26.01
C VAL A 40 -0.99 5.08 26.75
N PHE A 41 -0.90 4.09 27.60
CA PHE A 41 0.27 3.73 28.37
C PHE A 41 0.54 2.22 28.25
N ASN A 42 1.77 1.82 28.43
CA ASN A 42 2.14 0.41 28.55
C ASN A 42 1.45 -0.27 29.76
N PRO A 43 1.44 -1.61 29.84
CA PRO A 43 0.84 -2.35 30.96
C PRO A 43 1.36 -1.99 32.35
N ASP A 44 2.54 -1.39 32.44
CA ASP A 44 3.16 -0.91 33.67
C ASP A 44 2.93 0.60 33.93
N TRP A 45 2.01 1.23 33.23
CA TRP A 45 1.76 2.68 33.25
C TRP A 45 2.96 3.53 32.80
N THR A 46 3.87 3.00 32.03
CA THR A 46 4.96 3.79 31.44
C THR A 46 4.61 4.33 30.06
N CYS A 47 5.25 5.42 29.67
CA CYS A 47 5.24 5.97 28.32
C CYS A 47 6.59 6.64 28.06
N LYS A 48 7.33 6.17 27.04
CA LYS A 48 8.67 6.66 26.69
C LYS A 48 9.61 6.76 27.91
N GLY A 49 9.62 5.74 28.75
CA GLY A 49 10.49 5.66 29.94
C GLY A 49 10.06 6.52 31.14
N LYS A 50 8.95 7.25 31.05
CA LYS A 50 8.37 7.99 32.17
C LYS A 50 7.26 7.18 32.82
N GLN A 51 7.29 7.10 34.15
CA GLN A 51 6.25 6.47 34.98
C GLN A 51 5.08 7.41 35.19
N TYR A 52 3.87 6.89 35.10
CA TYR A 52 2.63 7.60 35.37
C TYR A 52 1.79 6.86 36.42
N THR A 53 0.79 7.54 36.95
CA THR A 53 -0.24 6.97 37.86
C THR A 53 -1.60 7.49 37.42
N CYS A 54 -2.66 6.70 37.63
CA CYS A 54 -4.02 7.07 37.35
C CYS A 54 -4.89 6.94 38.63
N PRO A 55 -5.54 8.02 39.10
CA PRO A 55 -5.40 9.40 38.61
C PRO A 55 -4.05 10.03 38.98
N GLY A 56 -3.68 11.11 38.28
CA GLY A 56 -2.44 11.82 38.56
C GLY A 56 -2.24 13.08 37.73
N THR A 57 -1.40 13.98 38.23
CA THR A 57 -1.02 15.21 37.52
C THR A 57 0.47 15.29 37.36
N PHE A 58 0.94 15.56 36.14
CA PHE A 58 2.35 15.57 35.76
C PHE A 58 2.70 16.90 35.10
N GLU A 59 3.86 17.41 35.42
CA GLU A 59 4.37 18.66 34.89
C GLU A 59 5.83 18.54 34.49
N GLU A 60 6.21 19.18 33.40
CA GLU A 60 7.57 19.24 32.87
C GLU A 60 7.93 20.69 32.57
N ASP A 61 9.13 21.09 32.96
CA ASP A 61 9.62 22.45 32.66
C ASP A 61 10.19 22.52 31.24
N VAL A 62 9.27 22.41 30.26
CA VAL A 62 9.60 22.38 28.83
C VAL A 62 8.63 23.22 28.02
N ASN A 63 9.06 23.68 26.85
CA ASN A 63 8.16 24.25 25.86
C ASN A 63 7.71 23.13 24.94
N PRO A 64 6.43 22.67 25.01
CA PRO A 64 5.99 21.48 24.30
C PRO A 64 6.06 21.63 22.79
N SER A 65 6.50 20.59 22.11
CA SER A 65 6.57 20.50 20.66
C SER A 65 6.13 19.10 20.21
N VAL A 66 5.22 19.04 19.27
CA VAL A 66 4.70 17.76 18.74
C VAL A 66 5.84 16.92 18.14
N CYS A 67 5.85 15.63 18.44
CA CYS A 67 6.86 14.65 18.06
C CYS A 67 8.24 14.79 18.75
N ASN A 68 8.44 15.82 19.58
CA ASN A 68 9.77 16.10 20.14
C ASN A 68 9.75 16.18 21.67
N VAL A 69 9.14 17.20 22.27
CA VAL A 69 9.24 17.48 23.72
C VAL A 69 7.87 17.66 24.34
N GLY A 70 7.71 17.21 25.60
CA GLY A 70 6.49 17.28 26.39
C GLY A 70 5.67 16.00 26.38
N MET A 71 4.60 15.99 27.15
CA MET A 71 3.69 14.85 27.29
C MET A 71 2.68 14.86 26.15
N HIS A 72 2.71 13.80 25.32
CA HIS A 72 1.85 13.68 24.15
C HIS A 72 0.53 13.01 24.52
N PHE A 73 -0.53 13.45 23.85
CA PHE A 73 -1.89 12.89 23.93
C PHE A 73 -2.64 13.16 22.62
N CYS A 74 -3.76 12.50 22.40
CA CYS A 74 -4.60 12.71 21.21
C CYS A 74 -5.97 13.28 21.62
N LYS A 75 -6.56 14.12 20.77
CA LYS A 75 -7.93 14.63 20.99
C LYS A 75 -8.97 13.54 20.69
N ASN A 76 -8.65 12.62 19.79
CA ASN A 76 -9.47 11.48 19.43
C ASN A 76 -8.80 10.20 19.94
N ALA A 77 -9.54 9.33 20.61
CA ALA A 77 -9.01 8.10 21.19
C ALA A 77 -8.42 7.15 20.13
N ALA A 78 -9.04 7.05 18.96
CA ALA A 78 -8.56 6.19 17.87
C ALA A 78 -7.16 6.58 17.37
N ASP A 79 -6.80 7.87 17.42
CA ASP A 79 -5.49 8.34 16.97
C ASP A 79 -4.34 7.91 17.90
N CYS A 80 -4.63 7.61 19.18
CA CYS A 80 -3.64 7.06 20.10
C CYS A 80 -3.05 5.75 19.60
N PHE A 81 -3.87 4.93 18.96
CA PHE A 81 -3.50 3.61 18.44
C PHE A 81 -2.75 3.63 17.09
N ARG A 82 -2.35 4.80 16.62
CA ARG A 82 -1.30 4.94 15.59
C ARG A 82 0.10 4.84 16.19
N TYR A 83 0.21 4.97 17.52
CA TYR A 83 1.48 5.04 18.26
C TYR A 83 1.66 3.91 19.27
N TYR A 84 0.59 3.20 19.58
CA TYR A 84 0.53 2.06 20.48
C TYR A 84 -0.27 0.94 19.82
N ASP A 85 0.08 -0.29 20.13
CA ASP A 85 -0.68 -1.44 19.73
C ASP A 85 -2.10 -1.40 20.32
N PHE A 86 -3.09 -1.82 19.55
CA PHE A 86 -4.47 -1.93 19.99
C PHE A 86 -4.64 -3.20 20.81
N ASP A 87 -4.16 -3.17 22.04
CA ASP A 87 -4.04 -4.30 22.96
C ASP A 87 -4.78 -3.98 24.27
N PRO A 88 -5.70 -4.86 24.73
CA PRO A 88 -6.41 -4.70 26.00
C PRO A 88 -5.51 -4.68 27.24
N ASN A 89 -4.25 -5.12 27.13
CA ASN A 89 -3.28 -5.02 28.24
C ASN A 89 -2.72 -3.61 28.40
N ASN A 90 -2.83 -2.74 27.40
CA ASN A 90 -2.45 -1.34 27.53
C ASN A 90 -3.49 -0.56 28.31
N HIS A 91 -3.04 0.39 29.13
CA HIS A 91 -3.93 1.30 29.84
C HIS A 91 -4.32 2.47 28.94
N VAL A 92 -5.60 2.77 28.86
CA VAL A 92 -6.13 3.95 28.16
C VAL A 92 -6.76 4.88 29.18
N ALA A 93 -6.45 6.17 29.11
CA ALA A 93 -6.99 7.13 30.05
C ALA A 93 -7.52 8.41 29.39
N GLU A 94 -8.55 8.98 30.00
CA GLU A 94 -8.94 10.36 29.76
C GLU A 94 -7.91 11.31 30.39
N VAL A 95 -7.50 12.32 29.64
CA VAL A 95 -6.51 13.29 30.07
C VAL A 95 -6.96 14.72 29.80
N ILE A 96 -6.46 15.63 30.63
CA ILE A 96 -6.68 17.07 30.46
C ILE A 96 -5.31 17.79 30.48
N ALA A 97 -5.04 18.55 29.43
CA ALA A 97 -3.88 19.42 29.37
C ALA A 97 -4.22 20.78 29.99
N HIS A 98 -3.50 21.13 31.05
CA HIS A 98 -3.65 22.40 31.79
C HIS A 98 -2.58 23.43 31.47
N GLY A 99 -1.53 23.04 30.78
CA GLY A 99 -0.38 23.86 30.45
C GLY A 99 -0.44 24.49 29.07
N THR A 100 0.73 24.77 28.53
CA THR A 100 0.88 25.12 27.12
C THR A 100 0.62 23.88 26.27
N VAL A 101 -0.16 23.99 25.21
CA VAL A 101 -0.45 22.90 24.28
C VAL A 101 0.09 23.25 22.90
N ALA A 102 0.92 22.38 22.36
CA ALA A 102 1.28 22.37 20.95
C ALA A 102 0.38 21.35 20.23
N GLU A 103 -0.32 21.80 19.19
CA GLU A 103 -1.27 20.97 18.42
C GLU A 103 -0.64 20.51 17.11
N GLY A 104 -0.76 19.24 16.78
CA GLY A 104 -0.48 18.63 15.49
C GLY A 104 -1.75 18.14 14.85
N GLU A 105 -1.62 17.37 13.79
CA GLU A 105 -2.73 16.84 13.00
C GLU A 105 -3.54 15.81 13.80
N ASP A 106 -2.88 14.82 14.39
CA ASP A 106 -3.48 13.67 15.10
C ASP A 106 -3.11 13.60 16.58
N LYS A 107 -2.15 14.39 17.04
CA LYS A 107 -1.68 14.43 18.43
C LYS A 107 -1.32 15.82 18.90
N CYS A 108 -1.34 15.98 20.20
CA CYS A 108 -0.94 17.18 20.91
C CYS A 108 0.22 16.88 21.87
N ALA A 109 0.97 17.92 22.25
CA ALA A 109 1.97 17.85 23.31
C ALA A 109 1.69 18.95 24.34
N THR A 110 1.88 18.63 25.63
CA THR A 110 1.71 19.59 26.72
C THR A 110 2.82 19.46 27.75
N ASN A 111 3.08 20.53 28.49
CA ASN A 111 3.97 20.52 29.63
C ASN A 111 3.26 20.25 30.96
N LYS A 112 1.91 20.22 30.99
CA LYS A 112 1.14 19.87 32.19
C LYS A 112 -0.09 19.04 31.81
N LEU A 113 -0.09 17.78 32.25
CA LEU A 113 -1.09 16.77 31.93
C LEU A 113 -1.69 16.20 33.21
N GLU A 114 -3.00 16.20 33.31
CA GLU A 114 -3.78 15.47 34.30
C GLU A 114 -4.31 14.19 33.68
N ILE A 115 -4.10 13.06 34.31
CA ILE A 115 -4.74 11.80 34.03
C ILE A 115 -5.96 11.70 34.93
N VAL A 116 -7.14 11.73 34.35
CA VAL A 116 -8.41 11.86 35.09
C VAL A 116 -8.90 10.52 35.57
N ARG A 117 -9.00 9.58 34.65
CA ARG A 117 -9.44 8.20 34.93
C ARG A 117 -8.92 7.24 33.87
N GLU A 118 -8.76 6.00 34.27
CA GLU A 118 -8.62 4.91 33.32
C GLU A 118 -9.95 4.60 32.65
N ILE A 119 -9.91 4.27 31.36
CA ILE A 119 -11.08 3.88 30.58
C ILE A 119 -11.06 2.35 30.45
N PRO A 120 -12.09 1.65 30.96
CA PRO A 120 -12.21 0.22 30.78
C PRO A 120 -12.22 -0.17 29.30
N TRP A 121 -11.61 -1.30 28.94
CA TRP A 121 -11.49 -1.71 27.53
C TRP A 121 -12.82 -1.76 26.77
N ALA A 122 -13.89 -2.18 27.41
CA ALA A 122 -15.23 -2.17 26.81
C ALA A 122 -15.67 -0.75 26.37
N GLU A 123 -15.35 0.27 27.19
CA GLU A 123 -15.63 1.67 26.87
C GLU A 123 -14.64 2.19 25.78
N VAL A 124 -13.39 1.71 25.76
CA VAL A 124 -12.43 2.02 24.67
C VAL A 124 -13.01 1.57 23.34
N LEU A 125 -13.57 0.37 23.24
CA LEU A 125 -14.21 -0.12 22.02
C LEU A 125 -15.37 0.76 21.56
N GLU A 126 -16.15 1.34 22.48
CA GLU A 126 -17.23 2.24 22.14
C GLU A 126 -16.77 3.61 21.64
N ILE A 127 -15.71 4.17 22.22
CA ILE A 127 -15.22 5.51 21.86
C ILE A 127 -14.34 5.53 20.61
N VAL A 128 -13.72 4.40 20.24
CA VAL A 128 -12.91 4.30 19.00
C VAL A 128 -13.73 3.89 17.77
N ASN A 129 -14.98 3.49 17.98
CA ASN A 129 -15.92 3.08 16.93
C ASN A 129 -17.15 3.97 16.95
N THR A 130 -17.80 4.14 15.79
CA THR A 130 -19.11 4.80 15.70
C THR A 130 -20.27 3.81 15.65
N GLY A 131 -19.99 2.51 15.56
CA GLY A 131 -20.93 1.40 15.59
C GLY A 131 -20.92 0.64 16.91
N LYS A 132 -21.94 -0.20 17.10
CA LYS A 132 -22.12 -1.03 18.31
C LYS A 132 -21.58 -2.44 18.10
N ALA A 133 -21.19 -3.07 19.21
CA ALA A 133 -20.69 -4.46 19.21
C ALA A 133 -19.53 -4.73 18.25
N CYS A 134 -18.64 -3.75 18.08
CA CYS A 134 -17.42 -3.89 17.29
C CYS A 134 -16.26 -4.37 18.17
N THR A 135 -15.41 -5.26 17.65
CA THR A 135 -14.24 -5.78 18.38
C THR A 135 -12.91 -5.11 18.00
N GLY A 136 -12.86 -4.45 16.85
CA GLY A 136 -11.70 -3.67 16.39
C GLY A 136 -11.89 -2.17 16.61
N ARG A 137 -11.15 -1.37 15.87
CA ARG A 137 -11.17 0.09 15.95
C ARG A 137 -11.55 0.73 14.63
N CYS A 138 -11.97 2.01 14.69
CA CYS A 138 -12.30 2.80 13.51
C CYS A 138 -13.42 2.20 12.65
N ASN A 139 -14.33 1.44 13.27
CA ASN A 139 -15.48 0.88 12.59
C ASN A 139 -16.62 1.88 12.55
N SER A 140 -17.33 1.91 11.42
CA SER A 140 -18.58 2.64 11.23
C SER A 140 -19.65 1.65 10.85
N GLY A 141 -20.71 1.58 11.66
CA GLY A 141 -21.74 0.54 11.59
C GLY A 141 -21.54 -0.57 12.63
N ASP A 142 -22.55 -1.44 12.75
CA ASP A 142 -22.67 -2.37 13.85
C ASP A 142 -22.09 -3.76 13.55
N TRP A 143 -21.69 -4.47 14.59
CA TRP A 143 -21.28 -5.88 14.52
C TRP A 143 -20.07 -6.15 13.61
N ASN A 144 -19.12 -5.23 13.57
CA ASN A 144 -17.88 -5.42 12.82
C ASN A 144 -16.79 -6.08 13.69
N SER A 145 -16.08 -7.04 13.12
CA SER A 145 -14.89 -7.65 13.70
C SER A 145 -13.67 -7.31 12.84
N GLY A 146 -12.63 -6.75 13.47
CA GLY A 146 -11.46 -6.19 12.78
C GLY A 146 -11.53 -4.67 12.65
N ASP A 147 -10.59 -4.08 11.91
CA ASP A 147 -10.35 -2.64 11.90
C ASP A 147 -10.89 -1.95 10.64
N CYS A 148 -11.32 -0.70 10.82
CA CYS A 148 -11.62 0.22 9.72
C CYS A 148 -12.72 -0.28 8.76
N ASN A 149 -13.74 -0.96 9.25
CA ASN A 149 -14.88 -1.38 8.45
C ASN A 149 -15.95 -0.29 8.40
N SER A 150 -16.62 -0.17 7.26
CA SER A 150 -17.79 0.67 7.05
C SER A 150 -18.98 -0.18 6.59
N GLY A 151 -20.10 -0.09 7.28
CA GLY A 151 -21.26 -0.97 7.13
C GLY A 151 -21.35 -1.96 8.28
N ASN A 152 -22.18 -3.00 8.15
CA ASN A 152 -22.52 -3.90 9.26
C ASN A 152 -22.05 -5.34 8.99
N TRP A 153 -21.79 -6.07 10.06
CA TRP A 153 -21.52 -7.50 10.00
C TRP A 153 -20.29 -7.87 9.16
N ASN A 154 -19.25 -7.03 9.16
CA ASN A 154 -18.01 -7.36 8.49
C ASN A 154 -17.05 -8.10 9.42
N SER A 155 -16.32 -9.06 8.89
CA SER A 155 -15.22 -9.76 9.54
C SER A 155 -13.94 -9.59 8.73
N GLY A 156 -12.90 -9.05 9.35
CA GLY A 156 -11.65 -8.62 8.70
C GLY A 156 -11.52 -7.11 8.69
N ASN A 157 -10.60 -6.59 7.88
CA ASN A 157 -10.21 -5.19 7.91
C ASN A 157 -10.56 -4.44 6.64
N ARG A 158 -10.87 -3.16 6.78
CA ARG A 158 -11.03 -2.23 5.65
C ARG A 158 -12.10 -2.66 4.64
N ASN A 159 -13.19 -3.22 5.13
CA ASN A 159 -14.35 -3.54 4.32
C ASN A 159 -15.32 -2.36 4.23
N SER A 160 -15.94 -2.19 3.07
CA SER A 160 -17.01 -1.22 2.83
C SER A 160 -18.25 -1.94 2.30
N GLY A 161 -19.38 -1.76 2.98
CA GLY A 161 -20.63 -2.49 2.76
C GLY A 161 -20.89 -3.51 3.86
N ASP A 162 -21.87 -4.39 3.67
CA ASP A 162 -22.35 -5.30 4.70
C ASP A 162 -21.99 -6.76 4.42
N TRP A 163 -21.80 -7.53 5.48
CA TRP A 163 -21.61 -8.97 5.40
C TRP A 163 -20.38 -9.41 4.59
N ASN A 164 -19.26 -8.70 4.71
CA ASN A 164 -18.02 -9.11 4.10
C ASN A 164 -17.15 -9.93 5.07
N SER A 165 -16.50 -10.94 4.56
CA SER A 165 -15.48 -11.74 5.26
C SER A 165 -14.16 -11.69 4.52
N GLY A 166 -13.09 -11.31 5.21
CA GLY A 166 -11.77 -11.03 4.65
C GLY A 166 -11.48 -9.52 4.60
N ASP A 167 -10.44 -9.12 3.91
CA ASP A 167 -9.93 -7.76 3.95
C ASP A 167 -10.15 -7.01 2.64
N TRP A 168 -10.30 -5.68 2.75
CA TRP A 168 -10.35 -4.79 1.58
C TRP A 168 -11.50 -5.04 0.60
N ASN A 169 -12.65 -5.52 1.07
CA ASN A 169 -13.81 -5.72 0.22
C ASN A 169 -14.65 -4.44 0.10
N SER A 170 -15.18 -4.19 -1.09
CA SER A 170 -16.14 -3.13 -1.37
C SER A 170 -17.42 -3.72 -1.97
N GLY A 171 -18.55 -3.46 -1.36
CA GLY A 171 -19.85 -4.07 -1.66
C GLY A 171 -20.29 -5.06 -0.58
N ASN A 172 -21.27 -5.89 -0.87
CA ASN A 172 -21.90 -6.73 0.13
C ASN A 172 -21.73 -8.22 -0.15
N TRP A 173 -21.67 -9.00 0.93
CA TRP A 173 -21.64 -10.45 0.83
C TRP A 173 -20.40 -11.01 0.11
N ASN A 174 -19.25 -10.39 0.28
CA ASN A 174 -18.01 -10.92 -0.26
C ASN A 174 -17.29 -11.81 0.76
N SER A 175 -16.70 -12.89 0.27
CA SER A 175 -15.83 -13.78 1.03
C SER A 175 -14.47 -13.87 0.33
N GLY A 176 -13.40 -13.58 1.04
CA GLY A 176 -12.05 -13.40 0.51
C GLY A 176 -11.63 -11.94 0.53
N ASN A 177 -10.56 -11.60 -0.16
CA ASN A 177 -9.92 -10.29 -0.06
C ASN A 177 -10.00 -9.49 -1.36
N ARG A 178 -10.03 -8.17 -1.23
CA ARG A 178 -9.90 -7.24 -2.36
C ARG A 178 -10.96 -7.42 -3.44
N ASN A 179 -12.16 -7.78 -3.02
CA ASN A 179 -13.30 -7.88 -3.94
C ASN A 179 -14.02 -6.54 -4.08
N SER A 180 -14.42 -6.20 -5.30
CA SER A 180 -15.27 -5.05 -5.62
C SER A 180 -16.56 -5.54 -6.27
N GLY A 181 -17.70 -5.17 -5.67
CA GLY A 181 -19.03 -5.65 -6.06
C GLY A 181 -19.63 -6.57 -5.02
N ASN A 182 -20.63 -7.36 -5.40
CA ASN A 182 -21.42 -8.12 -4.43
C ASN A 182 -21.37 -9.63 -4.67
N ARG A 183 -21.37 -10.39 -3.58
CA ARG A 183 -21.49 -11.85 -3.60
C ARG A 183 -20.34 -12.52 -4.34
N ASN A 184 -19.13 -12.03 -4.14
CA ASN A 184 -17.94 -12.69 -4.66
C ASN A 184 -17.36 -13.64 -3.60
N SER A 185 -16.80 -14.76 -4.07
CA SER A 185 -16.06 -15.72 -3.28
C SER A 185 -14.70 -15.96 -3.92
N GLY A 186 -13.63 -15.79 -3.16
CA GLY A 186 -12.25 -15.74 -3.62
C GLY A 186 -11.69 -14.33 -3.59
N ASP A 187 -10.53 -14.12 -4.16
CA ASP A 187 -9.78 -12.87 -4.04
C ASP A 187 -9.76 -12.08 -5.37
N TRP A 188 -9.61 -10.75 -5.25
CA TRP A 188 -9.41 -9.87 -6.40
C TRP A 188 -10.52 -9.87 -7.45
N ASN A 189 -11.75 -10.16 -7.08
CA ASN A 189 -12.86 -10.12 -8.03
C ASN A 189 -13.41 -8.70 -8.20
N SER A 190 -13.71 -8.32 -9.44
CA SER A 190 -14.43 -7.10 -9.81
C SER A 190 -15.73 -7.44 -10.52
N GLY A 191 -16.84 -7.00 -9.97
CA GLY A 191 -18.18 -7.33 -10.44
C GLY A 191 -18.95 -8.18 -9.42
N ASN A 192 -19.97 -8.92 -9.87
CA ASN A 192 -20.88 -9.57 -8.95
C ASN A 192 -20.99 -11.09 -9.18
N ARG A 193 -21.12 -11.83 -8.09
CA ARG A 193 -21.39 -13.28 -8.13
C ARG A 193 -20.27 -14.07 -8.81
N ASN A 194 -19.04 -13.68 -8.58
CA ASN A 194 -17.89 -14.46 -9.04
C ASN A 194 -17.47 -15.47 -7.96
N SER A 195 -17.00 -16.63 -8.40
CA SER A 195 -16.40 -17.67 -7.58
C SER A 195 -15.06 -18.06 -8.16
N GLY A 196 -14.01 -17.99 -7.38
CA GLY A 196 -12.61 -18.07 -7.79
C GLY A 196 -11.93 -16.71 -7.73
N ASP A 197 -10.72 -16.62 -8.24
CA ASP A 197 -9.86 -15.45 -8.07
C ASP A 197 -9.71 -14.63 -9.37
N CYS A 198 -9.43 -13.35 -9.20
CA CYS A 198 -9.06 -12.47 -10.30
C CYS A 198 -10.09 -12.37 -11.45
N ASN A 199 -11.37 -12.48 -11.14
CA ASN A 199 -12.41 -12.34 -12.17
C ASN A 199 -12.84 -10.88 -12.34
N SER A 200 -13.04 -10.48 -13.60
CA SER A 200 -13.65 -9.21 -13.99
C SER A 200 -14.95 -9.45 -14.75
N GLY A 201 -16.04 -8.87 -14.28
CA GLY A 201 -17.38 -9.11 -14.82
C GLY A 201 -18.27 -9.86 -13.83
N ASN A 202 -19.30 -10.56 -14.32
CA ASN A 202 -20.32 -11.11 -13.45
C ASN A 202 -20.56 -12.61 -13.66
N ARG A 203 -20.83 -13.32 -12.59
CA ARG A 203 -21.24 -14.73 -12.62
C ARG A 203 -20.19 -15.65 -13.24
N ASN A 204 -18.92 -15.37 -12.99
CA ASN A 204 -17.85 -16.26 -13.40
C ASN A 204 -17.57 -17.30 -12.32
N SER A 205 -17.18 -18.50 -12.74
CA SER A 205 -16.71 -19.58 -11.89
C SER A 205 -15.39 -20.11 -12.46
N GLY A 206 -14.37 -20.12 -11.64
CA GLY A 206 -12.96 -20.32 -12.01
C GLY A 206 -12.19 -19.01 -11.91
N ASP A 207 -10.96 -19.01 -12.36
CA ASP A 207 -10.00 -17.94 -12.13
C ASP A 207 -9.70 -17.15 -13.42
N TRP A 208 -9.30 -15.89 -13.24
CA TRP A 208 -8.81 -15.05 -14.33
C TRP A 208 -9.80 -14.84 -15.50
N ASN A 209 -11.10 -14.84 -15.24
CA ASN A 209 -12.07 -14.59 -16.28
C ASN A 209 -12.34 -13.09 -16.45
N SER A 210 -12.43 -12.64 -17.72
CA SER A 210 -12.90 -11.32 -18.12
C SER A 210 -14.16 -11.47 -18.98
N GLY A 211 -15.25 -10.89 -18.53
CA GLY A 211 -16.57 -11.05 -19.16
C GLY A 211 -17.57 -11.69 -18.20
N ASN A 212 -18.61 -12.32 -18.71
CA ASN A 212 -19.73 -12.76 -17.87
C ASN A 212 -20.11 -14.23 -18.09
N ARG A 213 -20.51 -14.88 -17.01
CA ARG A 213 -21.07 -16.24 -17.07
C ARG A 213 -20.11 -17.27 -17.65
N ASN A 214 -18.83 -17.12 -17.37
CA ASN A 214 -17.83 -18.12 -17.72
C ASN A 214 -17.71 -19.17 -16.63
N SER A 215 -17.44 -20.41 -17.03
CA SER A 215 -17.07 -21.51 -16.18
C SER A 215 -15.79 -22.13 -16.71
N GLY A 216 -14.74 -22.15 -15.92
CA GLY A 216 -13.36 -22.44 -16.30
C GLY A 216 -12.49 -21.19 -16.15
N ASP A 217 -11.24 -21.29 -16.53
CA ASP A 217 -10.22 -20.30 -16.24
C ASP A 217 -9.76 -19.53 -17.46
N CYS A 218 -9.27 -18.32 -17.24
CA CYS A 218 -8.63 -17.51 -18.27
C CYS A 218 -9.50 -17.25 -19.51
N ASN A 219 -10.80 -17.06 -19.33
CA ASN A 219 -11.69 -16.73 -20.43
C ASN A 219 -11.81 -15.22 -20.61
N SER A 220 -11.83 -14.79 -21.87
CA SER A 220 -12.19 -13.44 -22.27
C SER A 220 -13.40 -13.52 -23.20
N GLY A 221 -14.54 -13.04 -22.73
CA GLY A 221 -15.83 -13.15 -23.41
C GLY A 221 -16.91 -13.74 -22.52
N ASP A 222 -18.00 -14.26 -23.07
CA ASP A 222 -19.18 -14.59 -22.31
C ASP A 222 -19.68 -16.03 -22.54
N TRP A 223 -20.28 -16.60 -21.49
CA TRP A 223 -20.97 -17.89 -21.57
C TRP A 223 -20.07 -19.09 -21.95
N ASN A 224 -18.79 -19.05 -21.64
CA ASN A 224 -17.90 -20.18 -21.91
C ASN A 224 -17.96 -21.22 -20.80
N LYS A 225 -17.91 -22.50 -21.15
CA LYS A 225 -17.76 -23.65 -20.25
C LYS A 225 -16.45 -24.36 -20.48
N THR A 226 -15.42 -23.64 -20.80
CA THR A 226 -14.06 -24.13 -21.06
C THR A 226 -13.08 -23.09 -20.55
N SER A 227 -11.81 -23.44 -20.55
CA SER A 227 -10.73 -22.50 -20.22
C SER A 227 -10.05 -21.96 -21.48
N PHE A 228 -9.40 -20.80 -21.34
CA PHE A 228 -8.61 -20.12 -22.37
C PHE A 228 -9.41 -19.74 -23.63
N SER A 229 -10.69 -19.44 -23.49
CA SER A 229 -11.54 -19.02 -24.61
C SER A 229 -11.65 -17.49 -24.67
N ASN A 230 -11.46 -16.94 -25.87
CA ASN A 230 -11.65 -15.51 -26.18
C ASN A 230 -12.96 -15.20 -26.92
N GLY A 231 -13.91 -16.14 -26.92
CA GLY A 231 -15.21 -16.00 -27.61
C GLY A 231 -16.39 -16.26 -26.70
N CYS A 232 -17.52 -16.65 -27.30
CA CYS A 232 -18.76 -16.87 -26.56
C CYS A 232 -19.32 -18.27 -26.85
N PHE A 233 -19.97 -18.85 -25.85
CA PHE A 233 -20.64 -20.18 -25.95
C PHE A 233 -19.71 -21.34 -26.29
N ASN A 234 -18.43 -21.25 -25.94
CA ASN A 234 -17.48 -22.35 -26.18
C ASN A 234 -17.56 -23.39 -25.07
N THR A 235 -17.54 -24.66 -25.45
CA THR A 235 -17.52 -25.82 -24.56
C THR A 235 -16.26 -26.65 -24.72
N VAL A 236 -15.42 -26.31 -25.67
CA VAL A 236 -14.13 -26.94 -25.96
C VAL A 236 -13.07 -25.85 -26.06
N SER A 237 -11.89 -26.09 -25.51
CA SER A 237 -10.78 -25.13 -25.57
C SER A 237 -10.42 -24.85 -27.04
N PRO A 238 -10.39 -23.57 -27.43
CA PRO A 238 -10.10 -23.20 -28.79
C PRO A 238 -8.67 -23.52 -29.18
N LYS A 239 -8.46 -23.83 -30.46
CA LYS A 239 -7.12 -23.94 -31.03
C LYS A 239 -6.49 -22.55 -31.16
N ILE A 240 -5.18 -22.49 -30.91
CA ILE A 240 -4.45 -21.22 -30.97
C ILE A 240 -3.77 -21.01 -32.32
N TYR A 241 -3.48 -19.73 -32.61
CA TYR A 241 -2.60 -19.35 -33.70
C TYR A 241 -1.17 -19.24 -33.17
N MET A 242 -0.22 -19.74 -33.97
CA MET A 242 1.20 -19.53 -33.72
C MET A 242 1.87 -19.10 -35.03
N PHE A 243 2.74 -18.12 -34.97
CA PHE A 243 3.39 -17.52 -36.13
C PHE A 243 2.39 -17.14 -37.22
N ASN A 244 1.28 -16.48 -36.84
CA ASN A 244 0.19 -16.02 -37.69
C ASN A 244 -0.58 -17.12 -38.45
N LYS A 245 -0.41 -18.38 -38.08
CA LYS A 245 -1.07 -19.54 -38.70
C LYS A 245 -1.81 -20.38 -37.67
N PRO A 246 -2.97 -21.01 -38.06
CA PRO A 246 -3.70 -21.89 -37.14
C PRO A 246 -2.88 -23.13 -36.81
N THR A 247 -3.05 -23.62 -35.55
CA THR A 247 -2.40 -24.83 -35.07
C THR A 247 -3.44 -25.82 -34.52
N ASP A 248 -3.01 -27.05 -34.27
CA ASP A 248 -3.81 -28.02 -33.56
C ASP A 248 -3.63 -27.92 -32.02
N TRP A 249 -2.80 -27.01 -31.58
CA TRP A 249 -2.57 -26.81 -30.16
C TRP A 249 -3.66 -25.97 -29.51
N THR A 250 -3.93 -26.27 -28.22
CA THR A 250 -4.69 -25.42 -27.31
C THR A 250 -3.74 -24.52 -26.53
N PHE A 251 -4.27 -23.47 -25.90
CA PHE A 251 -3.45 -22.62 -25.02
C PHE A 251 -2.85 -23.40 -23.84
N GLU A 252 -3.55 -24.40 -23.32
CA GLU A 252 -3.04 -25.27 -22.26
C GLU A 252 -1.80 -26.05 -22.70
N GLN A 253 -1.77 -26.55 -23.96
CA GLN A 253 -0.61 -27.22 -24.51
C GLN A 253 0.58 -26.26 -24.65
N TRP A 254 0.34 -25.05 -25.12
CA TRP A 254 1.37 -23.99 -25.12
C TRP A 254 1.84 -23.66 -23.68
N PHE A 255 0.90 -23.49 -22.74
CA PHE A 255 1.20 -23.14 -21.36
C PHE A 255 2.12 -24.14 -20.68
N ASN A 256 1.98 -25.42 -20.99
CA ASN A 256 2.73 -26.51 -20.37
C ASN A 256 3.91 -26.99 -21.23
N CYS A 257 4.19 -26.39 -22.38
CA CYS A 257 5.26 -26.87 -23.24
C CYS A 257 6.66 -26.42 -22.76
N ARG A 258 7.68 -27.21 -23.08
CA ARG A 258 9.07 -26.91 -22.72
C ARG A 258 9.58 -25.62 -23.37
N ALA A 259 9.19 -25.35 -24.63
CA ALA A 259 9.60 -24.14 -25.33
C ALA A 259 9.21 -22.88 -24.54
N ARG A 260 7.99 -22.80 -24.00
CA ARG A 260 7.57 -21.68 -23.16
C ARG A 260 8.40 -21.55 -21.89
N CYS A 261 8.73 -22.69 -21.25
CA CYS A 261 9.59 -22.66 -20.06
C CYS A 261 10.99 -22.13 -20.38
N LEU A 262 11.53 -22.41 -21.57
CA LEU A 262 12.80 -21.87 -22.02
C LEU A 262 12.69 -20.37 -22.30
N LEU A 263 11.68 -19.93 -23.06
CA LEU A 263 11.46 -18.52 -23.42
C LEU A 263 11.22 -17.62 -22.18
N ASN A 264 10.58 -18.15 -21.13
CA ASN A 264 10.39 -17.43 -19.87
C ASN A 264 11.69 -17.23 -19.06
N GLN A 265 12.82 -17.80 -19.49
CA GLN A 265 14.14 -17.56 -18.89
C GLN A 265 14.80 -16.29 -19.45
N ILE A 266 14.25 -15.70 -20.50
CA ILE A 266 14.74 -14.41 -21.02
C ILE A 266 14.54 -13.37 -19.92
N GLU A 267 15.63 -12.82 -19.43
CA GLU A 267 15.61 -11.81 -18.38
C GLU A 267 15.03 -10.49 -18.91
N ASP A 268 14.06 -9.94 -18.22
CA ASP A 268 13.49 -8.61 -18.50
C ASP A 268 14.09 -7.55 -17.56
N CYS A 269 15.40 -7.63 -17.32
CA CYS A 269 16.11 -6.68 -16.50
C CYS A 269 16.77 -5.63 -17.39
N PRO A 270 16.41 -4.35 -17.28
CA PRO A 270 16.98 -3.29 -18.12
C PRO A 270 18.40 -2.88 -17.72
N LEU A 271 18.92 -3.40 -16.59
CA LEU A 271 20.22 -3.03 -16.05
C LEU A 271 21.06 -4.27 -15.77
N GLU A 272 22.31 -4.25 -16.23
CA GLU A 272 23.35 -5.23 -15.90
C GLU A 272 24.46 -4.54 -15.11
N TYR A 273 24.86 -5.11 -13.97
CA TYR A 273 26.05 -4.62 -13.28
C TYR A 273 27.29 -5.26 -13.89
N VAL A 274 28.14 -4.42 -14.50
CA VAL A 274 29.42 -4.84 -15.10
C VAL A 274 30.51 -4.60 -14.08
N TRP A 275 31.16 -5.68 -13.64
CA TRP A 275 32.25 -5.62 -12.67
C TRP A 275 33.51 -5.01 -13.31
N PHE A 276 34.23 -4.21 -12.55
CA PHE A 276 35.42 -3.51 -13.01
C PHE A 276 36.48 -4.46 -13.67
N ASP A 277 36.65 -5.65 -13.10
CA ASP A 277 37.61 -6.66 -13.61
C ASP A 277 37.20 -7.25 -14.96
N THR A 278 35.92 -7.15 -15.34
CA THR A 278 35.35 -7.67 -16.59
C THR A 278 35.17 -6.59 -17.66
N MET A 279 35.42 -5.31 -17.33
CA MET A 279 35.23 -4.18 -18.23
C MET A 279 36.31 -4.15 -19.31
N THR A 280 35.92 -3.77 -20.54
CA THR A 280 36.86 -3.44 -21.61
C THR A 280 37.59 -2.13 -21.30
N ASP A 281 38.67 -1.88 -22.02
CA ASP A 281 39.44 -0.63 -21.85
C ASP A 281 38.62 0.61 -22.23
N GLU A 282 37.74 0.48 -23.23
CA GLU A 282 36.79 1.54 -23.62
C GLU A 282 35.75 1.80 -22.53
N GLU A 283 35.22 0.74 -21.89
CA GLU A 283 34.26 0.87 -20.79
C GLU A 283 34.92 1.51 -19.55
N LYS A 284 36.19 1.14 -19.24
CA LYS A 284 36.93 1.77 -18.14
C LYS A 284 37.22 3.24 -18.41
N ALA A 285 37.50 3.60 -19.67
CA ALA A 285 37.71 4.99 -20.04
C ALA A 285 36.42 5.82 -19.99
N ALA A 286 35.26 5.20 -20.30
CA ALA A 286 33.95 5.85 -20.25
C ALA A 286 33.38 5.97 -18.81
N HIS A 287 33.78 5.08 -17.90
CA HIS A 287 33.30 4.97 -16.52
C HIS A 287 34.46 4.95 -15.51
N PRO A 288 35.23 6.06 -15.37
CA PRO A 288 36.36 6.10 -14.45
C PRO A 288 35.98 5.91 -12.98
N GLU A 289 34.73 6.21 -12.60
CA GLU A 289 34.14 5.98 -11.27
C GLU A 289 34.07 4.49 -10.91
N ALA A 290 34.02 3.60 -11.90
CA ALA A 290 33.90 2.16 -11.71
C ALA A 290 35.13 1.56 -10.98
N GLU A 291 36.29 2.19 -11.02
CA GLU A 291 37.45 1.78 -10.22
C GLU A 291 37.16 1.88 -8.70
N THR A 292 36.43 2.89 -8.30
CA THR A 292 36.08 3.11 -6.87
C THR A 292 34.83 2.34 -6.45
N THR A 293 33.83 2.21 -7.34
CA THR A 293 32.58 1.55 -7.07
C THR A 293 32.57 0.04 -7.32
N GLY A 294 33.68 -0.48 -7.89
CA GLY A 294 33.85 -1.89 -8.26
C GLY A 294 33.17 -2.28 -9.57
N GLY A 295 32.54 -1.34 -10.27
CA GLY A 295 31.81 -1.54 -11.53
C GLY A 295 30.81 -0.46 -11.83
N TYR A 296 30.03 -0.62 -12.91
CA TYR A 296 28.96 0.30 -13.30
C TYR A 296 27.70 -0.42 -13.75
N LEU A 297 26.57 0.30 -13.83
CA LEU A 297 25.31 -0.20 -14.37
C LEU A 297 25.21 0.10 -15.86
N LYS A 298 25.11 -0.95 -16.67
CA LYS A 298 24.92 -0.89 -18.12
C LYS A 298 23.46 -1.08 -18.46
N GLU A 299 22.89 -0.18 -19.23
CA GLU A 299 21.53 -0.36 -19.78
C GLU A 299 21.54 -1.45 -20.85
N ARG A 300 20.52 -2.32 -20.80
CA ARG A 300 20.25 -3.37 -21.78
C ARG A 300 18.82 -3.30 -22.28
N THR A 301 18.65 -3.63 -23.53
CA THR A 301 17.30 -3.86 -24.09
C THR A 301 16.86 -5.31 -23.88
N THR A 302 15.56 -5.58 -23.90
CA THR A 302 15.03 -6.95 -23.90
C THR A 302 15.59 -7.79 -25.04
N ALA A 303 15.85 -7.16 -26.20
CA ALA A 303 16.48 -7.82 -27.35
C ALA A 303 17.94 -8.22 -27.08
N ASP A 304 18.71 -7.42 -26.31
CA ASP A 304 20.07 -7.78 -25.92
C ASP A 304 20.09 -8.97 -24.98
N ASN A 305 19.19 -8.96 -23.99
CA ASN A 305 19.04 -10.07 -23.06
C ASN A 305 18.58 -11.36 -23.77
N ALA A 306 17.67 -11.24 -24.71
CA ALA A 306 17.20 -12.37 -25.52
C ALA A 306 18.34 -12.97 -26.39
N ARG A 307 19.17 -12.14 -27.04
CA ARG A 307 20.35 -12.60 -27.79
C ARG A 307 21.38 -13.30 -26.90
N LYS A 308 21.66 -12.74 -25.71
CA LYS A 308 22.57 -13.35 -24.72
C LYS A 308 22.06 -14.71 -24.26
N TRP A 309 20.75 -14.79 -23.94
CA TRP A 309 20.09 -16.03 -23.56
C TRP A 309 20.18 -17.06 -24.70
N TRP A 310 19.85 -16.68 -25.93
CA TRP A 310 19.92 -17.56 -27.11
C TRP A 310 21.30 -18.14 -27.34
N ALA A 311 22.34 -17.31 -27.24
CA ALA A 311 23.74 -17.75 -27.40
C ALA A 311 24.15 -18.79 -26.33
N GLY A 312 23.54 -18.72 -25.15
CA GLY A 312 23.78 -19.67 -24.05
C GLY A 312 23.00 -20.99 -24.13
N LEU A 313 22.01 -21.11 -25.06
CA LEU A 313 21.20 -22.33 -25.19
C LEU A 313 21.98 -23.48 -25.81
N SER A 314 21.70 -24.70 -25.33
CA SER A 314 22.15 -25.93 -25.98
C SER A 314 21.48 -26.12 -27.35
N ALA A 315 22.08 -26.90 -28.24
CA ALA A 315 21.48 -27.28 -29.52
C ALA A 315 20.12 -28.00 -29.33
N ASP A 316 19.98 -28.79 -28.30
CA ASP A 316 18.74 -29.53 -28.00
C ASP A 316 17.63 -28.53 -27.59
N ASP A 317 17.95 -27.53 -26.74
CA ASP A 317 16.96 -26.53 -26.32
C ASP A 317 16.55 -25.60 -27.51
N ARG A 318 17.50 -25.25 -28.40
CA ARG A 318 17.18 -24.55 -29.65
C ARG A 318 16.26 -25.37 -30.55
N ASN A 319 16.50 -26.67 -30.69
CA ASN A 319 15.64 -27.59 -31.44
C ASN A 319 14.22 -27.66 -30.86
N ILE A 320 14.04 -27.57 -29.54
CA ILE A 320 12.73 -27.45 -28.90
C ILE A 320 12.00 -26.20 -29.38
N ILE A 321 12.67 -25.05 -29.47
CA ILE A 321 12.07 -23.80 -30.00
C ILE A 321 11.71 -23.98 -31.47
N PHE A 322 12.59 -24.55 -32.30
CA PHE A 322 12.32 -24.80 -33.72
C PHE A 322 11.17 -25.79 -33.96
N SER A 323 10.91 -26.68 -33.00
CA SER A 323 9.82 -27.64 -33.09
C SER A 323 8.42 -27.06 -32.83
N LEU A 324 8.33 -25.79 -32.47
CA LEU A 324 7.04 -25.12 -32.32
C LEU A 324 6.23 -25.17 -33.62
N PRO A 325 4.90 -25.42 -33.54
CA PRO A 325 4.06 -25.43 -34.72
C PRO A 325 4.19 -24.13 -35.54
N ASN A 326 4.36 -24.28 -36.84
CA ASN A 326 4.50 -23.17 -37.77
C ASN A 326 5.69 -22.22 -37.49
N PHE A 327 6.74 -22.68 -36.83
CA PHE A 327 7.91 -21.85 -36.54
C PHE A 327 8.33 -21.05 -37.77
N ASP A 328 8.54 -19.74 -37.56
CA ASP A 328 8.95 -18.81 -38.61
C ASP A 328 10.05 -17.89 -38.05
N ALA A 329 11.25 -18.03 -38.61
CA ALA A 329 12.45 -17.34 -38.15
C ALA A 329 12.33 -15.83 -38.22
N ALA A 330 11.65 -15.31 -39.27
CA ALA A 330 11.45 -13.87 -39.46
C ALA A 330 10.54 -13.29 -38.39
N ILE A 331 9.42 -13.94 -38.09
CA ILE A 331 8.50 -13.53 -37.03
C ILE A 331 9.17 -13.69 -35.65
N PHE A 332 9.92 -14.77 -35.44
CA PHE A 332 10.66 -14.98 -34.20
C PHE A 332 11.67 -13.84 -33.96
N LYS A 333 12.42 -13.47 -34.99
CA LYS A 333 13.35 -12.32 -34.94
C LYS A 333 12.65 -10.99 -34.70
N GLU A 334 11.53 -10.74 -35.36
CA GLU A 334 10.73 -9.51 -35.17
C GLU A 334 10.30 -9.33 -33.70
N ILE A 335 9.87 -10.42 -33.05
CA ILE A 335 9.34 -10.37 -31.69
C ILE A 335 10.47 -10.36 -30.63
N THR A 336 11.48 -11.19 -30.82
CA THR A 336 12.51 -11.43 -29.78
C THR A 336 13.82 -10.66 -30.01
N GLY A 337 14.05 -10.19 -31.22
CA GLY A 337 15.32 -9.62 -31.65
C GLY A 337 16.41 -10.68 -31.90
N ILE A 338 16.08 -11.98 -31.83
CA ILE A 338 17.01 -13.09 -32.05
C ILE A 338 17.01 -13.45 -33.54
N ASP A 339 18.19 -13.38 -34.16
CA ASP A 339 18.40 -13.86 -35.52
C ASP A 339 18.93 -15.28 -35.47
N VAL A 340 18.08 -16.26 -35.78
CA VAL A 340 18.43 -17.68 -35.73
C VAL A 340 19.24 -18.13 -36.93
N ASP A 341 19.28 -17.31 -38.00
CA ASP A 341 20.00 -17.57 -39.25
C ASP A 341 21.37 -16.85 -39.26
N ALA A 342 21.71 -16.08 -38.23
CA ALA A 342 22.94 -15.25 -38.15
C ALA A 342 24.14 -15.96 -37.51
N GLU A 343 24.15 -17.31 -37.39
CA GLU A 343 25.29 -18.11 -36.90
C GLU A 343 26.30 -18.43 -37.98
#